data_3d91348c9d6074e3b233f1c77e0f5834
#
_entry.id   3d91348c9d6074e3b233f1c77e0f5834
#
_cell.length_a   1.000
_cell.length_b   1.000
_cell.length_c   1.000
_cell.angle_alpha   90.00
_cell.angle_beta   90.00
_cell.angle_gamma   90.00
#
_symmetry.space_group_name_H-M   'P 1'
#
loop_
_entity.id
_entity.type
_entity.pdbx_description
1 polymer ?
#
loop_
_entity_poly.entity_id
_entity_poly.type
_entity_poly.pdbx_seq_one_letter_code
_entity_poly.pdbx_strand_id
1 'polypeptide(L)'
;MLEVILDTETTGLSTTEKHRIVEIGCIELSNQIPTNKIFHQYINPQRDVSEDAYKVHGYSNKFLSDKKTFSEISEDFLDFIKDKKIVIHNAPFDLSFLNYELRLINAKVLDKKNIIDTLEIARAKYPGSQNSLDALCKRFNINNSKREKHSALIDCELLKEVYI
;
A
#
# COMPACT_ATOMS: atom_id res chain seq x y z
N MET A 1 7.54 -13.53 14.70
CA MET A 1 7.75 -13.16 13.29
C MET A 1 7.27 -11.74 13.08
N LEU A 2 8.10 -10.90 12.47
CA LEU A 2 7.72 -9.53 12.13
C LEU A 2 7.06 -9.47 10.76
N GLU A 3 5.97 -8.72 10.68
CA GLU A 3 5.20 -8.50 9.47
C GLU A 3 4.94 -7.00 9.32
N VAL A 4 4.74 -6.56 8.09
CA VAL A 4 4.35 -5.19 7.78
C VAL A 4 3.09 -5.23 6.92
N ILE A 5 2.03 -4.60 7.39
CA ILE A 5 0.86 -4.31 6.57
C ILE A 5 1.24 -3.11 5.70
N LEU A 6 1.09 -3.22 4.39
CA LEU A 6 1.51 -2.18 3.46
C LEU A 6 0.40 -1.87 2.46
N ASP A 7 0.22 -0.60 2.16
CA ASP A 7 -0.66 -0.12 1.10
C ASP A 7 -0.06 1.11 0.44
N THR A 8 -0.41 1.35 -0.83
CA THR A 8 0.05 2.50 -1.60
C THR A 8 -1.12 3.20 -2.27
N GLU A 9 -0.96 4.50 -2.54
CA GLU A 9 -1.76 5.25 -3.49
C GLU A 9 -0.87 5.74 -4.60
N THR A 10 -1.44 5.92 -5.80
CA THR A 10 -0.66 6.14 -7.03
C THR A 10 -1.26 7.25 -7.89
N THR A 11 -0.53 7.67 -8.92
CA THR A 11 -1.03 8.62 -9.90
C THR A 11 -1.97 7.99 -10.95
N GLY A 12 -2.04 6.66 -11.01
CA GLY A 12 -2.86 5.95 -12.00
C GLY A 12 -2.76 4.44 -11.81
N LEU A 13 -3.19 3.68 -12.81
CA LEU A 13 -3.40 2.24 -12.69
C LEU A 13 -2.22 1.37 -13.16
N SER A 14 -1.26 1.92 -13.91
CA SER A 14 -0.24 1.08 -14.55
C SER A 14 1.13 1.75 -14.63
N THR A 15 2.17 0.99 -14.31
CA THR A 15 3.56 1.42 -14.48
C THR A 15 3.97 1.46 -15.96
N THR A 16 3.28 0.76 -16.85
CA THR A 16 3.54 0.85 -18.29
C THR A 16 3.23 2.25 -18.84
N GLU A 17 2.32 2.98 -18.21
CA GLU A 17 2.04 4.39 -18.48
C GLU A 17 2.87 5.33 -17.63
N LYS A 18 3.89 4.82 -16.94
CA LYS A 18 4.83 5.55 -16.09
C LYS A 18 4.15 6.24 -14.90
N HIS A 19 3.06 5.65 -14.40
CA HIS A 19 2.46 6.13 -13.16
C HIS A 19 3.37 5.84 -11.96
N ARG A 20 3.23 6.66 -10.94
CA ARG A 20 4.12 6.70 -9.78
C ARG A 20 3.33 6.60 -8.48
N ILE A 21 4.03 6.28 -7.40
CA ILE A 21 3.45 6.22 -6.05
C ILE A 21 3.34 7.65 -5.50
N VAL A 22 2.23 7.95 -4.80
CA VAL A 22 2.00 9.23 -4.13
C VAL A 22 1.90 9.09 -2.61
N GLU A 23 1.68 7.88 -2.10
CA GLU A 23 1.59 7.61 -0.66
C GLU A 23 1.98 6.17 -0.37
N ILE A 24 2.74 5.97 0.71
CA ILE A 24 3.03 4.64 1.26
C ILE A 24 2.63 4.64 2.73
N GLY A 25 1.85 3.66 3.13
CA GLY A 25 1.53 3.39 4.52
C GLY A 25 2.01 2.00 4.92
N CYS A 26 2.61 1.89 6.11
CA CYS A 26 3.08 0.61 6.66
C CYS A 26 2.79 0.56 8.15
N ILE A 27 2.29 -0.59 8.61
CA ILE A 27 2.03 -0.85 10.03
C ILE A 27 2.74 -2.14 10.42
N GLU A 28 3.59 -2.09 11.45
CA GLU A 28 4.32 -3.27 11.90
C GLU A 28 3.48 -4.13 12.84
N LEU A 29 3.55 -5.45 12.62
CA LEU A 29 3.00 -6.45 13.53
C LEU A 29 4.12 -7.38 14.00
N SER A 30 4.02 -7.82 15.24
CA SER A 30 4.85 -8.92 15.78
C SER A 30 3.92 -10.05 16.21
N ASN A 31 4.01 -11.19 15.52
CA ASN A 31 3.12 -12.34 15.75
C ASN A 31 1.64 -11.91 15.71
N GLN A 32 1.27 -11.11 14.70
CA GLN A 32 -0.07 -10.58 14.47
C GLN A 32 -0.56 -9.56 15.53
N ILE A 33 0.34 -9.03 16.35
CA ILE A 33 0.02 -8.00 17.33
C ILE A 33 0.68 -6.69 16.89
N PRO A 34 -0.06 -5.56 16.78
CA PRO A 34 0.53 -4.28 16.44
C PRO A 34 1.63 -3.85 17.42
N THR A 35 2.76 -3.37 16.89
CA THR A 35 3.90 -2.92 17.70
C THR A 35 3.89 -1.41 17.94
N ASN A 36 2.95 -0.67 17.37
CA ASN A 36 2.86 0.80 17.33
C ASN A 36 3.93 1.46 16.45
N LYS A 37 4.71 0.70 15.69
CA LYS A 37 5.62 1.25 14.68
C LYS A 37 4.90 1.40 13.36
N ILE A 38 4.95 2.62 12.82
CA ILE A 38 4.26 2.99 11.58
C ILE A 38 5.24 3.74 10.68
N PHE A 39 5.24 3.44 9.38
CA PHE A 39 5.87 4.25 8.36
C PHE A 39 4.76 4.85 7.49
N HIS A 40 4.79 6.16 7.32
CA HIS A 40 3.81 6.85 6.49
C HIS A 40 4.45 8.04 5.80
N GLN A 41 4.38 8.06 4.46
CA GLN A 41 4.90 9.15 3.66
C GLN A 41 3.97 9.47 2.51
N TYR A 42 3.68 10.76 2.32
CA TYR A 42 3.23 11.27 1.04
C TYR A 42 4.46 11.50 0.15
N ILE A 43 4.31 11.28 -1.14
CA ILE A 43 5.44 11.27 -2.06
C ILE A 43 5.13 12.18 -3.25
N ASN A 44 6.09 13.03 -3.60
CA ASN A 44 6.03 13.79 -4.85
C ASN A 44 6.29 12.84 -6.02
N PRO A 45 5.28 12.56 -6.86
CA PRO A 45 5.43 11.59 -7.95
C PRO A 45 6.19 12.13 -9.15
N GLN A 46 6.57 13.42 -9.15
CA GLN A 46 7.25 14.10 -10.24
C GLN A 46 6.50 13.99 -11.57
N ARG A 47 5.18 13.91 -11.50
CA ARG A 47 4.26 13.90 -12.64
C ARG A 47 2.86 14.23 -12.14
N ASP A 48 1.95 14.50 -13.07
CA ASP A 48 0.56 14.77 -12.74
C ASP A 48 -0.17 13.51 -12.27
N VAL A 49 -1.06 13.69 -11.30
CA VAL A 49 -2.03 12.68 -10.87
C VAL A 49 -3.13 12.62 -11.93
N SER A 50 -3.53 11.41 -12.35
CA SER A 50 -4.65 11.26 -13.25
C SER A 50 -5.95 11.70 -12.56
N GLU A 51 -6.93 12.13 -13.36
CA GLU A 51 -8.23 12.55 -12.84
C GLU A 51 -8.91 11.40 -12.07
N ASP A 52 -8.84 10.18 -12.60
CA ASP A 52 -9.43 9.01 -11.95
C ASP A 52 -8.77 8.69 -10.62
N ALA A 53 -7.43 8.76 -10.53
CA ALA A 53 -6.72 8.55 -9.27
C ALA A 53 -7.06 9.64 -8.25
N TYR A 54 -7.15 10.90 -8.69
CA TYR A 54 -7.54 12.00 -7.81
C TYR A 54 -8.93 11.77 -7.20
N LYS A 55 -9.87 11.25 -7.98
CA LYS A 55 -11.21 10.91 -7.46
C LYS A 55 -11.16 9.87 -6.36
N VAL A 56 -10.18 8.98 -6.40
CA VAL A 56 -10.02 7.90 -5.42
C VAL A 56 -9.40 8.42 -4.12
N HIS A 57 -8.24 9.06 -4.17
CA HIS A 57 -7.50 9.45 -2.97
C HIS A 57 -7.59 10.93 -2.61
N GLY A 58 -7.90 11.81 -3.56
CA GLY A 58 -8.08 13.23 -3.29
C GLY A 58 -6.79 14.04 -3.11
N TYR A 59 -5.61 13.49 -3.47
CA TYR A 59 -4.34 14.22 -3.37
C TYR A 59 -4.09 14.99 -4.67
N SER A 60 -4.07 16.32 -4.58
CA SER A 60 -3.84 17.20 -5.73
C SER A 60 -2.35 17.27 -6.09
N ASN A 61 -2.07 17.68 -7.33
CA ASN A 61 -0.70 17.96 -7.76
C ASN A 61 -0.04 18.99 -6.85
N LYS A 62 -0.78 20.02 -6.45
CA LYS A 62 -0.29 21.07 -5.55
C LYS A 62 0.07 20.52 -4.17
N PHE A 63 -0.79 19.68 -3.60
CA PHE A 63 -0.54 19.05 -2.30
C PHE A 63 0.74 18.22 -2.32
N LEU A 64 0.98 17.49 -3.41
CA LEU A 64 2.13 16.59 -3.52
C LEU A 64 3.42 17.30 -3.93
N SER A 65 3.33 18.53 -4.43
CA SER A 65 4.47 19.26 -5.02
C SER A 65 5.60 19.57 -4.04
N ASP A 66 5.31 19.70 -2.75
CA ASP A 66 6.29 19.98 -1.70
C ASP A 66 6.73 18.73 -0.91
N LYS A 67 6.26 17.56 -1.31
CA LYS A 67 6.62 16.30 -0.65
C LYS A 67 7.96 15.79 -1.16
N LYS A 68 8.58 14.91 -0.38
CA LYS A 68 9.81 14.23 -0.79
C LYS A 68 9.53 13.25 -1.92
N THR A 69 10.52 13.05 -2.78
CA THR A 69 10.43 12.04 -3.83
C THR A 69 10.65 10.64 -3.26
N PHE A 70 10.31 9.60 -4.04
CA PHE A 70 10.58 8.23 -3.60
C PHE A 70 12.07 7.99 -3.35
N SER A 71 12.95 8.55 -4.18
CA SER A 71 14.39 8.44 -3.98
C SER A 71 14.82 8.97 -2.60
N GLU A 72 14.22 10.07 -2.17
CA GLU A 72 14.55 10.70 -0.88
C GLU A 72 14.06 9.89 0.33
N ILE A 73 12.95 9.16 0.20
CA ILE A 73 12.39 8.37 1.32
C ILE A 73 12.76 6.89 1.26
N SER A 74 13.45 6.46 0.19
CA SER A 74 13.66 5.05 -0.09
C SER A 74 14.49 4.32 0.98
N GLU A 75 15.51 4.97 1.52
CA GLU A 75 16.37 4.35 2.54
C GLU A 75 15.56 4.04 3.80
N ASP A 76 14.79 5.01 4.30
CA ASP A 76 13.95 4.82 5.48
C ASP A 76 12.86 3.77 5.24
N PHE A 77 12.28 3.76 4.04
CA PHE A 77 11.29 2.76 3.66
C PHE A 77 11.89 1.35 3.67
N LEU A 78 13.03 1.17 3.01
CA LEU A 78 13.69 -0.14 2.94
C LEU A 78 14.14 -0.63 4.32
N ASP A 79 14.63 0.28 5.16
CA ASP A 79 14.99 -0.07 6.55
C ASP A 79 13.76 -0.53 7.35
N PHE A 80 12.61 0.12 7.13
CA PHE A 80 11.38 -0.26 7.85
C PHE A 80 10.90 -1.67 7.50
N ILE A 81 10.98 -2.06 6.22
CA ILE A 81 10.47 -3.36 5.76
C ILE A 81 11.51 -4.49 5.82
N LYS A 82 12.76 -4.16 6.17
CA LYS A 82 13.87 -5.14 6.14
C LYS A 82 13.58 -6.32 7.06
N ASP A 83 13.82 -7.52 6.55
CA ASP A 83 13.68 -8.81 7.27
C ASP A 83 12.26 -9.05 7.82
N LYS A 84 11.24 -8.49 7.17
CA LYS A 84 9.84 -8.66 7.55
C LYS A 84 9.04 -9.24 6.40
N LYS A 85 8.00 -10.00 6.71
CA LYS A 85 7.00 -10.37 5.72
C LYS A 85 6.13 -9.15 5.42
N ILE A 86 5.78 -8.97 4.17
CA ILE A 86 4.99 -7.82 3.72
C ILE A 86 3.60 -8.32 3.33
N VAL A 87 2.58 -7.77 3.98
CA VAL A 87 1.17 -8.17 3.82
C VAL A 87 0.46 -7.08 3.04
N ILE A 88 -0.07 -7.41 1.88
CA ILE A 88 -0.72 -6.46 0.96
C ILE A 88 -2.02 -7.07 0.45
N HIS A 89 -3.06 -6.26 0.30
CA HIS A 89 -4.29 -6.67 -0.36
C HIS A 89 -4.20 -6.37 -1.85
N ASN A 90 -4.25 -7.39 -2.69
CA ASN A 90 -3.98 -7.32 -4.13
C ASN A 90 -2.51 -6.96 -4.42
N ALA A 91 -1.62 -7.76 -3.87
CA ALA A 91 -0.17 -7.51 -3.90
C ALA A 91 0.43 -7.25 -5.29
N PRO A 92 0.01 -7.90 -6.39
CA PRO A 92 0.59 -7.62 -7.70
C PRO A 92 0.52 -6.15 -8.11
N PHE A 93 -0.55 -5.44 -7.73
CA PHE A 93 -0.69 -4.02 -8.02
C PHE A 93 0.39 -3.19 -7.32
N ASP A 94 0.43 -3.25 -5.98
CA ASP A 94 1.38 -2.46 -5.19
C ASP A 94 2.82 -2.86 -5.46
N LEU A 95 3.06 -4.16 -5.62
CA LEU A 95 4.40 -4.67 -5.89
C LEU A 95 4.93 -4.17 -7.23
N SER A 96 4.08 -4.07 -8.25
CA SER A 96 4.48 -3.53 -9.55
C SER A 96 4.96 -2.08 -9.45
N PHE A 97 4.27 -1.26 -8.66
CA PHE A 97 4.65 0.14 -8.42
C PHE A 97 5.90 0.26 -7.55
N LEU A 98 5.99 -0.51 -6.47
CA LEU A 98 7.16 -0.50 -5.60
C LEU A 98 8.42 -0.93 -6.36
N ASN A 99 8.33 -1.99 -7.14
CA ASN A 99 9.47 -2.47 -7.92
C ASN A 99 9.84 -1.52 -9.06
N TYR A 100 8.86 -0.86 -9.67
CA TYR A 100 9.13 0.19 -10.66
C TYR A 100 9.93 1.34 -10.03
N GLU A 101 9.49 1.83 -8.87
CA GLU A 101 10.20 2.90 -8.15
C GLU A 101 11.62 2.48 -7.77
N LEU A 102 11.78 1.24 -7.29
CA LEU A 102 13.09 0.71 -6.89
C LEU A 102 14.03 0.59 -8.10
N ARG A 103 13.51 0.14 -9.26
CA ARG A 103 14.32 0.08 -10.49
C ARG A 103 14.80 1.46 -10.93
N LEU A 104 13.97 2.49 -10.80
CA LEU A 104 14.34 3.86 -11.18
C LEU A 104 15.53 4.40 -10.37
N ILE A 105 15.72 3.92 -9.15
CA ILE A 105 16.86 4.32 -8.30
C ILE A 105 17.96 3.24 -8.24
N ASN A 106 17.90 2.25 -9.13
CA ASN A 106 18.85 1.14 -9.19
C ASN A 106 18.94 0.33 -7.88
N ALA A 107 17.85 0.26 -7.13
CA ALA A 107 17.76 -0.54 -5.92
C ALA A 107 17.24 -1.95 -6.25
N LYS A 108 17.53 -2.91 -5.34
CA LYS A 108 17.05 -4.27 -5.48
C LYS A 108 15.53 -4.33 -5.33
N VAL A 109 14.86 -5.02 -6.25
CA VAL A 109 13.41 -5.21 -6.19
C VAL A 109 13.02 -6.15 -5.04
N LEU A 110 11.77 -6.04 -4.58
CA LEU A 110 11.24 -6.87 -3.51
C LEU A 110 11.03 -8.30 -4.00
N ASP A 111 11.35 -9.28 -3.13
CA ASP A 111 11.21 -10.70 -3.44
C ASP A 111 9.79 -11.17 -3.12
N LYS A 112 9.14 -11.78 -4.11
CA LYS A 112 7.76 -12.30 -3.97
C LYS A 112 7.58 -13.28 -2.82
N LYS A 113 8.62 -14.05 -2.45
CA LYS A 113 8.50 -14.99 -1.32
C LYS A 113 8.34 -14.33 0.04
N ASN A 114 8.61 -13.04 0.15
CA ASN A 114 8.37 -12.27 1.36
C ASN A 114 7.02 -11.56 1.36
N ILE A 115 6.22 -11.74 0.32
CA ILE A 115 4.92 -11.07 0.14
C ILE A 115 3.79 -12.04 0.47
N ILE A 116 2.85 -11.57 1.28
CA ILE A 116 1.58 -12.26 1.58
C ILE A 116 0.47 -11.45 0.93
N ASP A 117 -0.26 -12.06 -0.01
CA ASP A 117 -1.38 -11.41 -0.69
C ASP A 117 -2.70 -11.82 -0.02
N THR A 118 -3.29 -10.90 0.72
CA THR A 118 -4.56 -11.17 1.43
C THR A 118 -5.75 -11.33 0.50
N LEU A 119 -5.71 -10.77 -0.70
CA LEU A 119 -6.75 -11.01 -1.70
C LEU A 119 -6.75 -12.49 -2.16
N GLU A 120 -5.57 -13.04 -2.37
CA GLU A 120 -5.42 -14.46 -2.74
C GLU A 120 -5.94 -15.37 -1.62
N ILE A 121 -5.61 -15.06 -0.36
CA ILE A 121 -6.11 -15.79 0.80
C ILE A 121 -7.64 -15.71 0.87
N ALA A 122 -8.21 -14.52 0.68
CA ALA A 122 -9.65 -14.31 0.72
C ALA A 122 -10.37 -15.09 -0.39
N ARG A 123 -9.81 -15.11 -1.60
CA ARG A 123 -10.37 -15.87 -2.72
C ARG A 123 -10.40 -17.37 -2.44
N ALA A 124 -9.36 -17.88 -1.77
CA ALA A 124 -9.30 -19.28 -1.38
C ALA A 124 -10.34 -19.63 -0.31
N LYS A 125 -10.56 -18.72 0.66
CA LYS A 125 -11.54 -18.94 1.74
C LYS A 125 -12.99 -18.70 1.33
N TYR A 126 -13.22 -17.76 0.42
CA TYR A 126 -14.56 -17.31 0.02
C TYR A 126 -14.67 -17.31 -1.51
N PRO A 127 -14.55 -18.47 -2.16
CA PRO A 127 -14.60 -18.55 -3.62
C PRO A 127 -15.95 -18.07 -4.15
N GLY A 128 -15.94 -17.32 -5.25
CA GLY A 128 -17.15 -16.79 -5.87
C GLY A 128 -17.76 -15.57 -5.18
N SER A 129 -17.19 -15.12 -4.05
CA SER A 129 -17.64 -13.92 -3.34
C SER A 129 -16.77 -12.71 -3.72
N GLN A 130 -17.27 -11.51 -3.44
CA GLN A 130 -16.46 -10.30 -3.53
C GLN A 130 -15.47 -10.26 -2.38
N ASN A 131 -14.21 -9.98 -2.68
CA ASN A 131 -13.11 -9.99 -1.72
C ASN A 131 -12.28 -8.71 -1.76
N SER A 132 -12.87 -7.59 -2.18
CA SER A 132 -12.25 -6.27 -2.01
C SER A 132 -12.07 -5.95 -0.53
N LEU A 133 -11.24 -4.98 -0.20
CA LEU A 133 -11.06 -4.56 1.19
C LEU A 133 -12.39 -4.14 1.81
N ASP A 134 -13.22 -3.36 1.10
CA ASP A 134 -14.54 -2.96 1.58
C ASP A 134 -15.47 -4.17 1.79
N ALA A 135 -15.45 -5.14 0.87
CA ALA A 135 -16.25 -6.35 1.01
C ALA A 135 -15.84 -7.17 2.25
N LEU A 136 -14.54 -7.27 2.51
CA LEU A 136 -14.04 -7.98 3.70
C LEU A 136 -14.37 -7.23 4.99
N CYS A 137 -14.27 -5.91 5.00
CA CYS A 137 -14.69 -5.10 6.14
C CYS A 137 -16.17 -5.34 6.46
N LYS A 138 -17.03 -5.36 5.45
CA LYS A 138 -18.45 -5.65 5.62
C LYS A 138 -18.68 -7.06 6.17
N ARG A 139 -17.98 -8.06 5.63
CA ARG A 139 -18.10 -9.46 6.04
C ARG A 139 -17.70 -9.66 7.51
N PHE A 140 -16.67 -8.98 7.96
CA PHE A 140 -16.14 -9.10 9.32
C PHE A 140 -16.67 -8.04 10.27
N ASN A 141 -17.66 -7.25 9.86
CA ASN A 141 -18.25 -6.17 10.67
C ASN A 141 -17.21 -5.14 11.15
N ILE A 142 -16.26 -4.79 10.27
CA ILE A 142 -15.25 -3.79 10.53
C ILE A 142 -15.78 -2.44 10.03
N ASN A 143 -15.75 -1.42 10.90
CA ASN A 143 -16.19 -0.07 10.55
C ASN A 143 -15.20 0.59 9.60
N ASN A 144 -15.62 0.84 8.35
CA ASN A 144 -14.81 1.52 7.33
C ASN A 144 -15.34 2.93 6.98
N SER A 145 -16.08 3.57 7.90
CA SER A 145 -16.69 4.88 7.65
C SER A 145 -15.68 5.99 7.37
N LYS A 146 -14.42 5.84 7.81
CA LYS A 146 -13.35 6.81 7.55
C LYS A 146 -12.80 6.72 6.13
N ARG A 147 -13.23 5.73 5.34
CA ARG A 147 -12.73 5.49 3.98
C ARG A 147 -13.56 6.19 2.92
N GLU A 148 -13.97 7.46 3.15
CA GLU A 148 -14.62 8.27 2.10
C GLU A 148 -13.70 8.48 0.91
N LYS A 149 -12.41 8.79 1.20
CA LYS A 149 -11.33 8.81 0.22
C LYS A 149 -10.34 7.72 0.59
N HIS A 150 -9.77 7.07 -0.41
CA HIS A 150 -8.74 6.06 -0.18
C HIS A 150 -7.47 6.75 0.32
N SER A 151 -6.90 6.21 1.38
CA SER A 151 -5.62 6.65 1.96
C SER A 151 -4.83 5.40 2.31
N ALA A 152 -3.53 5.41 2.00
CA ALA A 152 -2.70 4.25 2.27
C ALA A 152 -2.69 3.89 3.76
N LEU A 153 -2.60 4.88 4.65
CA LEU A 153 -2.58 4.61 6.09
C LEU A 153 -3.93 4.09 6.60
N ILE A 154 -5.04 4.70 6.18
CA ILE A 154 -6.38 4.23 6.57
C ILE A 154 -6.62 2.81 6.05
N ASP A 155 -6.23 2.52 4.82
CA ASP A 155 -6.37 1.18 4.24
C ASP A 155 -5.50 0.17 4.98
N CYS A 156 -4.29 0.54 5.43
CA CYS A 156 -3.46 -0.31 6.28
C CYS A 156 -4.15 -0.62 7.62
N GLU A 157 -4.78 0.37 8.24
CA GLU A 157 -5.52 0.15 9.50
C GLU A 157 -6.66 -0.84 9.30
N LEU A 158 -7.42 -0.70 8.22
CA LEU A 158 -8.51 -1.61 7.89
C LEU A 158 -7.98 -3.01 7.54
N LEU A 159 -6.94 -3.10 6.73
CA LEU A 159 -6.34 -4.37 6.35
C LEU A 159 -5.76 -5.10 7.56
N LYS A 160 -5.16 -4.38 8.49
CA LYS A 160 -4.68 -4.95 9.75
C LYS A 160 -5.80 -5.70 10.47
N GLU A 161 -6.97 -5.07 10.61
CA GLU A 161 -8.11 -5.70 11.27
C GLU A 161 -8.65 -6.90 10.48
N VAL A 162 -8.66 -6.81 9.15
CA VAL A 162 -9.08 -7.93 8.29
C VAL A 162 -8.10 -9.10 8.38
N TYR A 163 -6.81 -8.82 8.42
CA TYR A 163 -5.75 -9.84 8.43
C TYR A 163 -5.68 -10.61 9.74
N ILE A 164 -5.88 -9.92 10.84
CA ILE A 164 -5.91 -10.54 12.18
C ILE A 164 -7.26 -11.23 12.38
#